data_e3cc56c2a45f0f370510947572ea61ca
#
_entry.id   e3cc56c2a45f0f370510947572ea61ca
#
_cell.length_a   1.000
_cell.length_b   1.000
_cell.length_c   1.000
_cell.angle_alpha   90.00
_cell.angle_beta   90.00
_cell.angle_gamma   90.00
#
_symmetry.space_group_name_H-M   'P 1'
#
loop_
_entity.id
_entity.type
_entity.pdbx_description
1 polymer ?
#
loop_
_entity_poly.entity_id
_entity_poly.type
_entity_poly.pdbx_seq_one_letter_code
_entity_poly.pdbx_strand_id
1 'polypeptide(L)'
;MTETRRDFLKFVVAGSVAAGCPINLSLLGAESGPTPQLDGDHFAICHAVRDGQQFDKPPVSSRHDVVIVGGGVSGLSAAYFLRGRDFLLLEKEPHWGGNAYLEEYQGQAFATGSAFDEKDSTSQQLAHEIGLTELPINSPDPTIVAGKWVPATWRDGLDQLPYSESVRESFKKFRTEIKALDLDKNVQQLDSVPFSNYLKGYPPQLKQWWDAYGLSNWGAKTEDTSAFVAAGDLRDMTEDEDVRRTLPGGNGALSRQLASTLQPKYGAQMIGDATIVSVDPQKTEVQITYMQGGQLRTVAAKYVIMATPKFITARLIPTLPDVQHEAMMSFRYCPYTVINMIFDKPIYNRAYDTWCPGNTFTDFIVADWVLQKQPGYVQKNNILTFYSPISELHRDRLLTVDGCQRIAENALRDFQKLTPEFSAAEPIEVHMYRRGHPMFLPTPGIFTKVIPVANQPFGRIAFANTDSVGPVSDVSGAVEAAHHAVEWTEKQMAAPSVAPAHPHAHPAPKTSAAATN
;
A
#
# COMPACT_ATOMS: atom_id res chain seq x y z
N MET A 1 12.73 -21.38 34.17
CA MET A 1 11.52 -20.54 34.31
C MET A 1 11.54 -19.58 33.13
N THR A 2 10.84 -19.93 32.09
CA THR A 2 10.76 -19.13 30.86
C THR A 2 9.55 -18.21 30.99
N GLU A 3 9.80 -16.93 31.31
CA GLU A 3 8.78 -15.90 31.21
C GLU A 3 8.36 -15.73 29.74
N THR A 4 7.06 -15.85 29.49
CA THR A 4 6.53 -15.75 28.14
C THR A 4 6.33 -14.27 27.76
N ARG A 5 6.44 -13.97 26.45
CA ARG A 5 6.15 -12.64 25.86
C ARG A 5 4.83 -12.03 26.35
N ARG A 6 3.91 -12.87 26.80
CA ARG A 6 2.58 -12.49 27.33
C ARG A 6 2.67 -11.81 28.71
N ASP A 7 3.65 -12.18 29.54
CA ASP A 7 3.81 -11.61 30.88
C ASP A 7 4.54 -10.28 30.82
N PHE A 8 5.43 -10.09 29.84
CA PHE A 8 6.07 -8.79 29.56
C PHE A 8 5.04 -7.73 29.13
N LEU A 9 4.05 -8.06 28.28
CA LEU A 9 2.99 -7.13 27.87
C LEU A 9 2.05 -6.75 29.02
N LYS A 10 1.78 -7.64 29.97
CA LYS A 10 0.99 -7.32 31.17
C LYS A 10 1.74 -6.34 32.11
N PHE A 11 3.05 -6.43 32.15
CA PHE A 11 3.87 -5.50 32.96
C PHE A 11 3.88 -4.08 32.37
N VAL A 12 3.92 -3.94 31.04
CA VAL A 12 3.91 -2.63 30.37
C VAL A 12 2.56 -1.91 30.54
N VAL A 13 1.43 -2.65 30.54
CA VAL A 13 0.10 -2.05 30.74
C VAL A 13 -0.16 -1.70 32.21
N ALA A 14 0.39 -2.46 33.16
CA ALA A 14 0.22 -2.19 34.60
C ALA A 14 1.15 -1.09 35.14
N GLY A 15 2.28 -0.84 34.48
CA GLY A 15 3.27 0.18 34.89
C GLY A 15 2.88 1.63 34.58
N SER A 16 1.89 1.84 33.69
CA SER A 16 1.52 3.20 33.24
C SER A 16 0.55 3.95 34.15
N VAL A 17 0.07 3.33 35.22
CA VAL A 17 -0.95 3.95 36.11
C VAL A 17 -0.42 4.33 37.51
N ALA A 18 0.80 3.99 37.85
CA ALA A 18 1.30 4.11 39.24
C ALA A 18 2.59 4.95 39.44
N ALA A 19 2.90 5.93 38.58
CA ALA A 19 4.00 6.85 38.82
C ALA A 19 3.66 8.29 38.43
N GLY A 20 2.87 8.96 39.23
CA GLY A 20 2.75 10.41 39.26
C GLY A 20 4.02 11.06 39.84
N CYS A 21 5.10 11.11 39.08
CA CYS A 21 6.22 12.01 39.28
C CYS A 21 6.50 12.72 37.96
N PRO A 22 6.45 14.05 37.89
CA PRO A 22 6.90 14.78 36.72
C PRO A 22 8.42 14.67 36.64
N ILE A 23 8.92 13.82 35.76
CA ILE A 23 10.32 13.88 35.36
C ILE A 23 10.49 15.14 34.54
N ASN A 24 11.19 16.11 35.10
CA ASN A 24 11.52 17.36 34.44
C ASN A 24 12.59 17.09 33.38
N LEU A 25 12.17 16.93 32.10
CA LEU A 25 13.02 16.65 30.93
C LEU A 25 13.82 17.86 30.44
N SER A 26 13.90 18.94 31.22
CA SER A 26 14.60 20.19 30.84
C SER A 26 16.12 20.16 30.99
N LEU A 27 16.76 19.00 31.10
CA LEU A 27 18.22 18.86 31.29
C LEU A 27 19.00 18.22 30.14
N LEU A 28 18.35 17.94 29.03
CA LEU A 28 19.01 17.60 27.74
C LEU A 28 18.59 18.67 26.73
N GLY A 29 19.34 19.76 26.64
CA GLY A 29 19.11 20.85 25.75
C GLY A 29 19.34 20.47 24.26
N ALA A 30 18.34 19.86 23.66
CA ALA A 30 18.02 19.95 22.27
C ALA A 30 16.54 20.34 22.23
N GLU A 31 16.21 21.50 21.70
CA GLU A 31 14.83 21.82 21.35
C GLU A 31 14.37 20.72 20.40
N SER A 32 13.51 19.82 20.88
CA SER A 32 12.89 18.80 20.03
C SER A 32 11.98 19.54 19.07
N GLY A 33 12.14 19.28 17.77
CA GLY A 33 11.22 19.79 16.76
C GLY A 33 9.76 19.43 17.05
N PRO A 34 8.79 19.92 16.26
CA PRO A 34 7.37 19.71 16.53
C PRO A 34 7.06 18.21 16.62
N THR A 35 6.30 17.83 17.65
CA THR A 35 5.85 16.44 17.83
C THR A 35 4.95 16.07 16.64
N PRO A 36 5.20 14.94 15.93
CA PRO A 36 4.43 14.58 14.77
C PRO A 36 2.96 14.26 15.15
N GLN A 37 2.04 14.81 14.38
CA GLN A 37 0.65 14.37 14.38
C GLN A 37 0.60 13.01 13.70
N LEU A 38 0.18 11.98 14.42
CA LEU A 38 0.18 10.59 13.95
C LEU A 38 -1.20 10.21 13.44
N ASP A 39 -1.23 9.63 12.24
CA ASP A 39 -2.42 9.02 11.67
C ASP A 39 -2.07 7.72 10.93
N GLY A 40 -3.11 7.03 10.49
CA GLY A 40 -3.09 5.80 9.73
C GLY A 40 -3.01 4.55 10.60
N ASP A 41 -3.87 3.61 10.32
CA ASP A 41 -3.89 2.25 10.82
C ASP A 41 -4.50 2.06 12.22
N HIS A 42 -5.82 2.04 12.29
CA HIS A 42 -6.57 1.55 13.45
C HIS A 42 -6.39 0.03 13.59
N PHE A 43 -5.29 -0.41 14.19
CA PHE A 43 -4.83 -1.80 14.16
C PHE A 43 -5.29 -2.66 15.36
N ALA A 44 -5.81 -2.09 16.43
CA ALA A 44 -6.06 -2.84 17.67
C ALA A 44 -6.97 -4.06 17.47
N ILE A 45 -8.12 -3.88 16.80
CA ILE A 45 -9.09 -4.97 16.53
C ILE A 45 -8.49 -5.96 15.50
N CYS A 46 -7.79 -5.45 14.48
CA CYS A 46 -7.11 -6.30 13.49
C CYS A 46 -6.04 -7.19 14.15
N HIS A 47 -5.29 -6.65 15.12
CA HIS A 47 -4.33 -7.42 15.89
C HIS A 47 -5.01 -8.42 16.82
N ALA A 48 -6.15 -8.10 17.41
CA ALA A 48 -6.94 -9.05 18.20
C ALA A 48 -7.40 -10.25 17.35
N VAL A 49 -7.88 -10.01 16.12
CA VAL A 49 -8.18 -11.09 15.14
C VAL A 49 -6.93 -11.92 14.84
N ARG A 50 -5.80 -11.27 14.55
CA ARG A 50 -4.51 -11.94 14.30
C ARG A 50 -4.11 -12.85 15.46
N ASP A 51 -4.32 -12.39 16.68
CA ASP A 51 -3.91 -13.08 17.91
C ASP A 51 -4.93 -14.15 18.36
N GLY A 52 -5.96 -14.40 17.53
CA GLY A 52 -6.93 -15.48 17.71
C GLY A 52 -8.08 -15.14 18.68
N GLN A 53 -8.30 -13.85 18.98
CA GLN A 53 -9.47 -13.44 19.74
C GLN A 53 -10.74 -13.86 19.02
N GLN A 54 -11.62 -14.54 19.73
CA GLN A 54 -12.93 -14.91 19.20
C GLN A 54 -13.91 -13.75 19.41
N PHE A 55 -14.76 -13.53 18.42
CA PHE A 55 -15.80 -12.51 18.45
C PHE A 55 -17.17 -13.19 18.30
N ASP A 56 -18.13 -12.73 19.08
CA ASP A 56 -19.51 -13.18 18.95
C ASP A 56 -20.04 -12.84 17.55
N LYS A 57 -20.98 -13.65 17.07
CA LYS A 57 -21.65 -13.43 15.78
C LYS A 57 -23.12 -13.08 16.03
N PRO A 58 -23.47 -11.80 16.07
CA PRO A 58 -24.86 -11.36 16.20
C PRO A 58 -25.72 -11.86 15.03
N PRO A 59 -27.07 -11.90 15.20
CA PRO A 59 -27.98 -12.18 14.10
C PRO A 59 -27.76 -11.23 12.92
N VAL A 60 -27.99 -11.74 11.69
CA VAL A 60 -27.87 -10.94 10.45
C VAL A 60 -28.90 -9.79 10.49
N SER A 61 -28.39 -8.56 10.42
CA SER A 61 -29.19 -7.32 10.50
C SER A 61 -29.67 -6.82 9.13
N SER A 62 -28.91 -7.09 8.06
CA SER A 62 -29.28 -6.73 6.68
C SER A 62 -28.70 -7.71 5.66
N ARG A 63 -29.27 -7.70 4.46
CA ARG A 63 -28.80 -8.51 3.31
C ARG A 63 -28.60 -7.63 2.10
N HIS A 64 -27.52 -7.88 1.39
CA HIS A 64 -27.10 -7.14 0.20
C HIS A 64 -26.76 -8.07 -0.96
N ASP A 65 -26.78 -7.54 -2.17
CA ASP A 65 -26.28 -8.30 -3.33
C ASP A 65 -24.75 -8.47 -3.23
N VAL A 66 -24.03 -7.40 -2.92
CA VAL A 66 -22.58 -7.40 -2.76
C VAL A 66 -22.17 -6.67 -1.49
N VAL A 67 -21.23 -7.25 -0.72
CA VAL A 67 -20.49 -6.51 0.32
C VAL A 67 -19.04 -6.35 -0.15
N ILE A 68 -18.55 -5.11 -0.09
CA ILE A 68 -17.16 -4.75 -0.38
C ILE A 68 -16.45 -4.50 0.97
N VAL A 69 -15.34 -5.17 1.19
CA VAL A 69 -14.54 -5.06 2.41
C VAL A 69 -13.25 -4.31 2.12
N GLY A 70 -13.12 -3.10 2.67
CA GLY A 70 -12.01 -2.17 2.48
C GLY A 70 -12.40 -0.99 1.59
N GLY A 71 -12.18 0.24 2.09
CA GLY A 71 -12.53 1.52 1.45
C GLY A 71 -11.33 2.26 0.87
N GLY A 72 -10.25 1.55 0.53
CA GLY A 72 -9.14 2.06 -0.27
C GLY A 72 -9.54 2.25 -1.74
N VAL A 73 -8.56 2.59 -2.62
CA VAL A 73 -8.81 2.79 -4.06
C VAL A 73 -9.55 1.60 -4.67
N SER A 74 -9.11 0.36 -4.40
CA SER A 74 -9.78 -0.84 -4.93
C SER A 74 -11.25 -0.93 -4.52
N GLY A 75 -11.55 -0.73 -3.23
CA GLY A 75 -12.93 -0.82 -2.75
C GLY A 75 -13.83 0.30 -3.26
N LEU A 76 -13.31 1.52 -3.32
CA LEU A 76 -14.02 2.67 -3.91
C LEU A 76 -14.27 2.48 -5.40
N SER A 77 -13.27 1.97 -6.14
CA SER A 77 -13.43 1.62 -7.56
C SER A 77 -14.45 0.51 -7.77
N ALA A 78 -14.41 -0.54 -6.95
CA ALA A 78 -15.41 -1.61 -7.00
C ALA A 78 -16.83 -1.08 -6.73
N ALA A 79 -17.01 -0.20 -5.73
CA ALA A 79 -18.28 0.45 -5.47
C ALA A 79 -18.74 1.33 -6.64
N TYR A 80 -17.79 2.04 -7.28
CA TYR A 80 -18.07 2.84 -8.47
C TYR A 80 -18.50 1.98 -9.66
N PHE A 81 -17.84 0.88 -9.93
CA PHE A 81 -18.21 -0.04 -11.02
C PHE A 81 -19.55 -0.76 -10.73
N LEU A 82 -19.88 -1.00 -9.46
CA LEU A 82 -21.17 -1.58 -9.03
C LEU A 82 -22.30 -0.54 -8.86
N ARG A 83 -22.10 0.74 -9.25
CA ARG A 83 -23.15 1.76 -9.17
C ARG A 83 -24.40 1.33 -9.91
N GLY A 84 -25.55 1.41 -9.25
CA GLY A 84 -26.82 0.88 -9.76
C GLY A 84 -27.20 -0.51 -9.23
N ARG A 85 -26.28 -1.19 -8.50
CA ARG A 85 -26.54 -2.43 -7.76
C ARG A 85 -26.77 -2.13 -6.27
N ASP A 86 -27.31 -3.11 -5.56
CA ASP A 86 -27.31 -3.10 -4.09
C ASP A 86 -25.94 -3.58 -3.59
N PHE A 87 -25.15 -2.66 -3.04
CA PHE A 87 -23.89 -2.97 -2.40
C PHE A 87 -23.79 -2.32 -1.02
N LEU A 88 -22.92 -2.86 -0.17
CA LEU A 88 -22.49 -2.27 1.09
C LEU A 88 -20.96 -2.20 1.10
N LEU A 89 -20.38 -1.02 1.32
CA LEU A 89 -18.95 -0.81 1.46
C LEU A 89 -18.60 -0.61 2.94
N LEU A 90 -17.68 -1.42 3.47
CA LEU A 90 -17.22 -1.38 4.86
C LEU A 90 -15.75 -1.00 4.93
N GLU A 91 -15.41 0.04 5.69
CA GLU A 91 -14.04 0.53 5.91
C GLU A 91 -13.74 0.66 7.41
N LYS A 92 -12.56 0.21 7.84
CA LYS A 92 -12.14 0.27 9.25
C LYS A 92 -11.76 1.69 9.71
N GLU A 93 -11.25 2.51 8.78
CA GLU A 93 -10.91 3.90 9.08
C GLU A 93 -12.14 4.82 9.02
N PRO A 94 -12.13 5.98 9.69
CA PRO A 94 -13.22 6.95 9.59
C PRO A 94 -13.25 7.68 8.24
N HIS A 95 -12.19 7.55 7.44
CA HIS A 95 -12.02 8.19 6.14
C HIS A 95 -11.82 7.17 5.02
N TRP A 96 -12.01 7.58 3.78
CA TRP A 96 -11.87 6.77 2.57
C TRP A 96 -10.52 7.00 1.91
N GLY A 97 -10.00 5.98 1.22
CA GLY A 97 -8.81 6.10 0.39
C GLY A 97 -7.67 5.15 0.76
N GLY A 98 -7.65 4.60 1.96
CA GLY A 98 -6.61 3.66 2.39
C GLY A 98 -5.20 4.27 2.28
N ASN A 99 -4.29 3.65 1.50
CA ASN A 99 -2.94 4.15 1.29
C ASN A 99 -2.87 5.36 0.33
N ALA A 100 -3.92 5.61 -0.44
CA ALA A 100 -4.09 6.79 -1.29
C ALA A 100 -5.12 7.74 -0.67
N TYR A 101 -4.81 8.24 0.51
CA TYR A 101 -5.53 9.30 1.19
C TYR A 101 -4.77 10.62 1.06
N LEU A 102 -5.44 11.76 1.18
CA LEU A 102 -4.81 13.08 1.20
C LEU A 102 -5.30 13.90 2.36
N GLU A 103 -4.46 14.82 2.80
CA GLU A 103 -4.81 15.89 3.73
C GLU A 103 -4.59 17.28 3.12
N GLU A 104 -5.02 18.29 3.86
CA GLU A 104 -4.85 19.68 3.49
C GLU A 104 -4.33 20.51 4.66
N TYR A 105 -3.37 21.37 4.36
CA TYR A 105 -2.91 22.40 5.27
C TYR A 105 -3.14 23.78 4.64
N GLN A 106 -3.98 24.61 5.25
CA GLN A 106 -4.33 25.94 4.76
C GLN A 106 -4.77 25.98 3.27
N GLY A 107 -5.48 24.92 2.84
CA GLY A 107 -5.96 24.75 1.46
C GLY A 107 -4.94 24.21 0.47
N GLN A 108 -3.75 23.83 0.92
CA GLN A 108 -2.75 23.12 0.12
C GLN A 108 -2.85 21.62 0.43
N ALA A 109 -3.24 20.83 -0.57
CA ALA A 109 -3.34 19.39 -0.45
C ALA A 109 -1.97 18.72 -0.54
N PHE A 110 -1.80 17.61 0.21
CA PHE A 110 -0.61 16.77 0.17
C PHE A 110 -0.95 15.29 0.32
N ALA A 111 -0.13 14.44 -0.30
CA ALA A 111 -0.30 12.99 -0.26
C ALA A 111 0.11 12.42 1.11
N THR A 112 -0.62 11.42 1.56
CA THR A 112 -0.30 10.65 2.77
C THR A 112 0.26 9.26 2.46
N GLY A 113 0.48 8.98 1.17
CA GLY A 113 0.98 7.73 0.62
C GLY A 113 1.28 7.89 -0.87
N SER A 114 0.52 7.22 -1.72
CA SER A 114 0.71 7.25 -3.17
C SER A 114 0.54 8.66 -3.75
N ALA A 115 1.55 9.15 -4.49
CA ALA A 115 1.63 10.56 -4.90
C ALA A 115 1.51 10.80 -6.40
N PHE A 116 1.81 9.83 -7.25
CA PHE A 116 1.76 9.98 -8.70
C PHE A 116 1.39 8.66 -9.39
N ASP A 117 1.11 8.75 -10.67
CA ASP A 117 0.80 7.65 -11.55
C ASP A 117 1.47 7.88 -12.93
N GLU A 118 1.33 6.95 -13.83
CA GLU A 118 1.85 7.05 -15.18
C GLU A 118 0.75 7.40 -16.18
N LYS A 119 1.17 8.03 -17.27
CA LYS A 119 0.30 8.35 -18.40
C LYS A 119 -0.32 7.08 -18.99
N ASP A 120 -1.59 7.18 -19.39
CA ASP A 120 -2.38 6.11 -20.01
C ASP A 120 -2.67 4.90 -19.09
N SER A 121 -2.46 5.05 -17.78
CA SER A 121 -2.76 4.05 -16.77
C SER A 121 -4.28 3.84 -16.57
N THR A 122 -4.68 2.71 -15.96
CA THR A 122 -6.10 2.44 -15.67
C THR A 122 -6.67 3.40 -14.63
N SER A 123 -5.86 3.84 -13.67
CA SER A 123 -6.24 4.86 -12.69
C SER A 123 -6.44 6.22 -13.33
N GLN A 124 -5.61 6.62 -14.31
CA GLN A 124 -5.79 7.86 -15.07
C GLN A 124 -7.09 7.82 -15.89
N GLN A 125 -7.41 6.70 -16.53
CA GLN A 125 -8.66 6.54 -17.26
C GLN A 125 -9.87 6.72 -16.35
N LEU A 126 -9.84 6.10 -15.15
CA LEU A 126 -10.89 6.27 -14.15
C LEU A 126 -10.95 7.72 -13.63
N ALA A 127 -9.81 8.36 -13.39
CA ALA A 127 -9.75 9.76 -12.97
C ALA A 127 -10.45 10.67 -13.99
N HIS A 128 -10.19 10.51 -15.28
CA HIS A 128 -10.86 11.26 -16.34
C HIS A 128 -12.37 10.97 -16.40
N GLU A 129 -12.80 9.71 -16.22
CA GLU A 129 -14.23 9.34 -16.20
C GLU A 129 -14.99 10.06 -15.08
N ILE A 130 -14.36 10.28 -13.93
CA ILE A 130 -14.99 10.99 -12.79
C ILE A 130 -14.69 12.49 -12.75
N GLY A 131 -14.14 13.05 -13.85
CA GLY A 131 -13.95 14.48 -14.05
C GLY A 131 -12.67 15.07 -13.45
N LEU A 132 -11.66 14.26 -13.16
CA LEU A 132 -10.33 14.72 -12.78
C LEU A 132 -9.42 14.84 -14.01
N THR A 133 -8.45 15.74 -13.94
CA THR A 133 -7.39 15.89 -14.95
C THR A 133 -6.05 15.94 -14.26
N GLU A 134 -5.23 14.95 -14.50
CA GLU A 134 -3.89 14.88 -13.96
C GLU A 134 -2.94 15.83 -14.70
N LEU A 135 -2.00 16.37 -13.95
CA LEU A 135 -1.00 17.32 -14.45
C LEU A 135 0.34 16.60 -14.68
N PRO A 136 1.06 16.93 -15.77
CA PRO A 136 2.38 16.37 -16.02
C PRO A 136 3.38 16.88 -14.98
N ILE A 137 4.19 15.99 -14.43
CA ILE A 137 5.20 16.35 -13.44
C ILE A 137 6.34 17.14 -14.11
N ASN A 138 6.85 16.66 -15.23
CA ASN A 138 7.91 17.32 -16.00
C ASN A 138 9.03 17.85 -15.10
N SER A 139 9.64 16.95 -14.35
CA SER A 139 10.69 17.26 -13.38
C SER A 139 11.94 16.45 -13.67
N PRO A 140 13.14 17.00 -13.42
CA PRO A 140 14.31 16.13 -13.30
C PRO A 140 14.05 15.10 -12.21
N ASP A 141 14.74 13.97 -12.32
CA ASP A 141 14.71 12.88 -11.33
C ASP A 141 16.10 12.77 -10.66
N PRO A 142 16.44 13.72 -9.77
CA PRO A 142 17.78 13.85 -9.23
C PRO A 142 18.04 12.88 -8.09
N THR A 143 19.31 12.60 -7.88
CA THR A 143 19.82 11.96 -6.67
C THR A 143 20.77 12.90 -5.92
N ILE A 144 20.64 13.01 -4.62
CA ILE A 144 21.64 13.61 -3.75
C ILE A 144 22.54 12.50 -3.23
N VAL A 145 23.79 12.51 -3.66
CA VAL A 145 24.79 11.50 -3.27
C VAL A 145 26.12 12.17 -2.97
N ALA A 146 26.74 11.82 -1.85
CA ALA A 146 27.99 12.43 -1.37
C ALA A 146 27.94 13.98 -1.37
N GLY A 147 26.81 14.57 -0.97
CA GLY A 147 26.61 16.03 -0.93
C GLY A 147 26.43 16.71 -2.29
N LYS A 148 26.36 15.94 -3.39
CA LYS A 148 26.17 16.47 -4.74
C LYS A 148 24.76 16.14 -5.23
N TRP A 149 24.06 17.17 -5.72
CA TRP A 149 22.79 17.01 -6.43
C TRP A 149 23.06 16.67 -7.90
N VAL A 150 22.61 15.51 -8.35
CA VAL A 150 22.84 14.97 -9.70
C VAL A 150 21.49 14.86 -10.40
N PRO A 151 21.22 15.67 -11.44
CA PRO A 151 19.93 15.63 -12.15
C PRO A 151 19.82 14.37 -13.02
N ALA A 152 18.58 13.91 -13.25
CA ALA A 152 18.27 12.86 -14.20
C ALA A 152 19.24 11.66 -14.15
N THR A 153 19.40 11.07 -12.96
CA THR A 153 20.50 10.16 -12.62
C THR A 153 20.70 9.03 -13.62
N TRP A 154 19.62 8.37 -14.07
CA TRP A 154 19.71 7.25 -15.02
C TRP A 154 19.70 7.66 -16.49
N ARG A 155 19.65 8.95 -16.78
CA ARG A 155 19.78 9.55 -18.13
C ARG A 155 21.16 10.20 -18.28
N ASP A 156 21.19 11.50 -18.37
CA ASP A 156 22.43 12.30 -18.54
C ASP A 156 23.22 12.49 -17.24
N GLY A 157 22.60 12.20 -16.10
CA GLY A 157 23.20 12.37 -14.78
C GLY A 157 24.31 11.35 -14.47
N LEU A 158 24.38 10.20 -15.16
CA LEU A 158 25.38 9.18 -14.89
C LEU A 158 26.81 9.72 -14.96
N ASP A 159 27.11 10.63 -15.89
CA ASP A 159 28.41 11.28 -16.02
C ASP A 159 28.72 12.27 -14.88
N GLN A 160 27.71 12.72 -14.18
CA GLN A 160 27.82 13.71 -13.11
C GLN A 160 27.91 13.06 -11.72
N LEU A 161 27.71 11.75 -11.59
CA LEU A 161 27.83 11.05 -10.31
C LEU A 161 29.21 11.29 -9.67
N PRO A 162 29.31 11.58 -8.37
CA PRO A 162 30.58 11.86 -7.68
C PRO A 162 31.38 10.58 -7.39
N TYR A 163 31.49 9.72 -8.39
CA TYR A 163 32.24 8.47 -8.34
C TYR A 163 33.42 8.50 -9.31
N SER A 164 34.32 7.54 -9.20
CA SER A 164 35.41 7.36 -10.19
C SER A 164 34.81 7.05 -11.57
N GLU A 165 35.58 7.35 -12.62
CA GLU A 165 35.19 7.04 -14.00
C GLU A 165 34.79 5.56 -14.17
N SER A 166 35.59 4.63 -13.61
CA SER A 166 35.31 3.19 -13.68
C SER A 166 33.96 2.81 -13.05
N VAL A 167 33.57 3.48 -11.98
CA VAL A 167 32.25 3.26 -11.35
C VAL A 167 31.15 3.82 -12.24
N ARG A 168 31.28 5.03 -12.78
CA ARG A 168 30.29 5.61 -13.70
C ARG A 168 30.10 4.74 -14.96
N GLU A 169 31.19 4.25 -15.55
CA GLU A 169 31.10 3.33 -16.69
C GLU A 169 30.40 2.01 -16.33
N SER A 170 30.58 1.52 -15.10
CA SER A 170 29.83 0.36 -14.61
C SER A 170 28.32 0.60 -14.55
N PHE A 171 27.86 1.80 -14.14
CA PHE A 171 26.45 2.16 -14.17
C PHE A 171 25.89 2.20 -15.60
N LYS A 172 26.64 2.78 -16.54
CA LYS A 172 26.25 2.83 -17.96
C LYS A 172 26.15 1.43 -18.57
N LYS A 173 27.16 0.59 -18.29
CA LYS A 173 27.17 -0.81 -18.74
C LYS A 173 25.95 -1.55 -18.20
N PHE A 174 25.69 -1.45 -16.89
CA PHE A 174 24.54 -2.07 -16.25
C PHE A 174 23.23 -1.63 -16.90
N ARG A 175 23.01 -0.31 -17.07
CA ARG A 175 21.84 0.24 -17.77
C ARG A 175 21.64 -0.40 -19.13
N THR A 176 22.72 -0.53 -19.93
CA THR A 176 22.65 -1.12 -21.27
C THR A 176 22.29 -2.59 -21.22
N GLU A 177 22.85 -3.36 -20.28
CA GLU A 177 22.59 -4.79 -20.14
C GLU A 177 21.12 -5.06 -19.72
N ILE A 178 20.59 -4.29 -18.77
CA ILE A 178 19.21 -4.45 -18.32
C ILE A 178 18.21 -4.01 -19.40
N LYS A 179 18.48 -2.92 -20.12
CA LYS A 179 17.61 -2.50 -21.25
C LYS A 179 17.57 -3.52 -22.38
N ALA A 180 18.58 -4.34 -22.52
CA ALA A 180 18.63 -5.39 -23.54
C ALA A 180 17.83 -6.65 -23.18
N LEU A 181 17.31 -6.76 -21.94
CA LEU A 181 16.50 -7.89 -21.52
C LEU A 181 15.14 -7.87 -22.22
N ASP A 182 14.76 -9.00 -22.80
CA ASP A 182 13.41 -9.22 -23.35
C ASP A 182 12.50 -9.64 -22.18
N LEU A 183 11.82 -8.67 -21.58
CA LEU A 183 11.01 -8.91 -20.38
C LEU A 183 9.85 -9.85 -20.68
N ASP A 184 9.19 -9.71 -21.82
CA ASP A 184 8.00 -10.47 -22.16
C ASP A 184 8.31 -11.97 -22.35
N LYS A 185 9.43 -12.28 -23.00
CA LYS A 185 9.85 -13.67 -23.19
C LYS A 185 10.47 -14.31 -21.95
N ASN A 186 11.02 -13.49 -21.05
CA ASN A 186 11.80 -14.00 -19.92
C ASN A 186 11.09 -13.81 -18.58
N VAL A 187 9.81 -13.44 -18.54
CA VAL A 187 9.06 -13.16 -17.31
C VAL A 187 9.22 -14.27 -16.26
N GLN A 188 9.07 -15.54 -16.65
CA GLN A 188 9.18 -16.68 -15.73
C GLN A 188 10.59 -16.82 -15.13
N GLN A 189 11.61 -16.62 -15.94
CA GLN A 189 13.01 -16.70 -15.51
C GLN A 189 13.36 -15.52 -14.61
N LEU A 190 13.02 -14.30 -15.04
CA LEU A 190 13.32 -13.06 -14.32
C LEU A 190 12.58 -12.99 -12.98
N ASP A 191 11.29 -13.37 -12.97
CA ASP A 191 10.52 -13.40 -11.72
C ASP A 191 11.04 -14.48 -10.73
N SER A 192 11.68 -15.53 -11.22
CA SER A 192 12.16 -16.62 -10.37
C SER A 192 13.43 -16.30 -9.57
N VAL A 193 14.11 -15.20 -9.84
CA VAL A 193 15.41 -14.86 -9.24
C VAL A 193 15.40 -13.45 -8.65
N PRO A 194 16.19 -13.20 -7.57
CA PRO A 194 16.33 -11.86 -7.02
C PRO A 194 17.17 -10.96 -7.94
N PHE A 195 16.83 -9.67 -7.96
CA PHE A 195 17.53 -8.67 -8.75
C PHE A 195 19.01 -8.53 -8.37
N SER A 196 19.36 -8.79 -7.13
CA SER A 196 20.76 -8.83 -6.68
C SER A 196 21.64 -9.78 -7.48
N ASN A 197 21.08 -10.78 -8.17
CA ASN A 197 21.84 -11.65 -9.07
C ASN A 197 22.42 -10.89 -10.27
N TYR A 198 21.71 -9.87 -10.77
CA TYR A 198 22.16 -9.01 -11.87
C TYR A 198 23.15 -7.93 -11.43
N LEU A 199 23.29 -7.72 -10.12
CA LEU A 199 24.24 -6.77 -9.54
C LEU A 199 25.60 -7.41 -9.17
N LYS A 200 25.75 -8.72 -9.35
CA LYS A 200 27.00 -9.43 -9.04
C LYS A 200 28.14 -8.95 -9.95
N GLY A 201 29.26 -8.60 -9.33
CA GLY A 201 30.44 -8.08 -10.05
C GLY A 201 30.40 -6.58 -10.36
N TYR A 202 29.31 -5.90 -10.02
CA TYR A 202 29.19 -4.45 -10.11
C TYR A 202 29.63 -3.74 -8.81
N PRO A 203 29.99 -2.44 -8.88
CA PRO A 203 30.37 -1.68 -7.70
C PRO A 203 29.21 -1.59 -6.67
N PRO A 204 29.52 -1.57 -5.35
CA PRO A 204 28.50 -1.54 -4.30
C PRO A 204 27.59 -0.30 -4.34
N GLN A 205 28.06 0.81 -4.93
CA GLN A 205 27.26 2.02 -5.13
C GLN A 205 26.03 1.78 -6.00
N LEU A 206 26.14 0.90 -6.99
CA LEU A 206 25.01 0.52 -7.85
C LEU A 206 23.93 -0.20 -7.04
N LYS A 207 24.33 -1.16 -6.21
CA LYS A 207 23.42 -1.86 -5.32
C LYS A 207 22.77 -0.91 -4.29
N GLN A 208 23.57 -0.01 -3.71
CA GLN A 208 23.07 0.96 -2.73
C GLN A 208 21.97 1.85 -3.33
N TRP A 209 22.13 2.29 -4.56
CA TRP A 209 21.13 3.08 -5.26
C TRP A 209 19.84 2.28 -5.47
N TRP A 210 19.96 1.05 -5.97
CA TRP A 210 18.80 0.17 -6.22
C TRP A 210 18.12 -0.29 -4.95
N ASP A 211 18.84 -0.46 -3.85
CA ASP A 211 18.24 -0.77 -2.55
C ASP A 211 17.38 0.40 -2.04
N ALA A 212 17.81 1.65 -2.24
CA ALA A 212 17.01 2.81 -1.88
C ALA A 212 15.76 2.94 -2.77
N TYR A 213 15.94 2.80 -4.09
CA TYR A 213 14.85 2.85 -5.05
C TYR A 213 13.79 1.77 -4.76
N GLY A 214 14.20 0.52 -4.60
CA GLY A 214 13.29 -0.58 -4.33
C GLY A 214 12.57 -0.47 -3.00
N LEU A 215 13.24 0.03 -1.96
CA LEU A 215 12.58 0.30 -0.68
C LEU A 215 11.48 1.35 -0.82
N SER A 216 11.66 2.39 -1.63
CA SER A 216 10.62 3.40 -1.85
C SER A 216 9.47 2.87 -2.68
N ASN A 217 9.74 2.33 -3.85
CA ASN A 217 8.70 2.01 -4.84
C ASN A 217 7.93 0.73 -4.53
N TRP A 218 8.57 -0.27 -3.92
CA TRP A 218 7.93 -1.56 -3.61
C TRP A 218 8.31 -2.19 -2.27
N GLY A 219 8.96 -1.43 -1.39
CA GLY A 219 9.24 -1.85 -0.02
C GLY A 219 10.30 -2.93 0.14
N ALA A 220 11.07 -3.26 -0.91
CA ALA A 220 12.05 -4.35 -0.89
C ALA A 220 13.43 -3.91 -1.39
N LYS A 221 14.48 -4.47 -0.76
CA LYS A 221 15.84 -4.37 -1.28
C LYS A 221 16.07 -5.36 -2.42
N THR A 222 17.15 -5.18 -3.13
CA THR A 222 17.51 -5.99 -4.31
C THR A 222 17.59 -7.50 -4.07
N GLU A 223 17.87 -7.94 -2.85
CA GLU A 223 17.85 -9.36 -2.46
C GLU A 223 16.45 -9.96 -2.40
N ASP A 224 15.46 -9.15 -2.05
CA ASP A 224 14.07 -9.56 -1.90
C ASP A 224 13.19 -9.17 -3.10
N THR A 225 13.74 -8.47 -4.09
CA THR A 225 13.01 -8.00 -5.28
C THR A 225 13.20 -8.95 -6.44
N SER A 226 12.10 -9.36 -7.09
CA SER A 226 12.11 -10.07 -8.37
C SER A 226 12.88 -9.27 -9.43
N ALA A 227 13.75 -9.94 -10.18
CA ALA A 227 14.50 -9.29 -11.26
C ALA A 227 13.57 -8.78 -12.38
N PHE A 228 12.40 -9.36 -12.56
CA PHE A 228 11.39 -8.92 -13.51
C PHE A 228 10.93 -7.48 -13.20
N VAL A 229 10.59 -7.21 -11.94
CA VAL A 229 10.12 -5.89 -11.47
C VAL A 229 11.19 -4.82 -11.67
N ALA A 230 12.38 -5.04 -11.09
CA ALA A 230 13.44 -4.03 -11.14
C ALA A 230 13.95 -3.76 -12.56
N ALA A 231 13.95 -4.77 -13.45
CA ALA A 231 14.34 -4.58 -14.84
C ALA A 231 13.28 -3.79 -15.62
N GLY A 232 12.00 -3.97 -15.32
CA GLY A 232 10.91 -3.16 -15.87
C GLY A 232 11.08 -1.69 -15.54
N ASP A 233 11.17 -1.39 -14.25
CA ASP A 233 11.34 -0.01 -13.77
C ASP A 233 12.58 0.68 -14.33
N LEU A 234 13.73 -0.02 -14.39
CA LEU A 234 14.93 0.58 -14.99
C LEU A 234 14.72 0.94 -16.46
N ARG A 235 13.99 0.11 -17.21
CA ARG A 235 13.68 0.41 -18.61
C ARG A 235 12.88 1.71 -18.70
N ASP A 236 11.82 1.84 -17.90
CA ASP A 236 10.93 2.98 -17.92
C ASP A 236 11.61 4.28 -17.46
N MET A 237 12.44 4.22 -16.42
CA MET A 237 13.26 5.36 -15.94
C MET A 237 14.25 5.91 -16.98
N THR A 238 14.59 5.14 -17.98
CA THR A 238 15.57 5.52 -19.02
C THR A 238 14.92 6.02 -20.30
N GLU A 239 13.58 6.06 -20.36
CA GLU A 239 12.86 6.67 -21.48
C GLU A 239 13.06 8.20 -21.51
N ASP A 240 12.96 8.80 -22.69
CA ASP A 240 13.26 10.23 -22.88
C ASP A 240 12.15 11.13 -22.31
N GLU A 241 10.91 10.68 -22.31
CA GLU A 241 9.75 11.41 -21.79
C GLU A 241 9.50 11.08 -20.31
N ASP A 242 9.19 12.11 -19.50
CA ASP A 242 8.65 11.90 -18.16
C ASP A 242 7.15 11.59 -18.26
N VAL A 243 6.81 10.32 -18.16
CA VAL A 243 5.43 9.84 -18.27
C VAL A 243 4.63 10.03 -16.97
N ARG A 244 5.27 10.45 -15.88
CA ARG A 244 4.63 10.63 -14.59
C ARG A 244 3.61 11.76 -14.60
N ARG A 245 2.47 11.51 -13.95
CA ARG A 245 1.34 12.44 -13.79
C ARG A 245 0.93 12.47 -12.32
N THR A 246 0.41 13.60 -11.86
CA THR A 246 -0.12 13.70 -10.50
C THR A 246 -1.32 14.65 -10.44
N LEU A 247 -2.10 14.48 -9.38
CA LEU A 247 -3.16 15.40 -8.98
C LEU A 247 -2.66 16.25 -7.80
N PRO A 248 -3.17 17.47 -7.59
CA PRO A 248 -2.95 18.19 -6.33
C PRO A 248 -3.38 17.34 -5.13
N GLY A 249 -2.42 17.01 -4.25
CA GLY A 249 -2.63 16.05 -3.16
C GLY A 249 -2.36 14.58 -3.54
N GLY A 250 -1.77 14.33 -4.72
CA GLY A 250 -1.42 12.99 -5.19
C GLY A 250 -2.64 12.13 -5.51
N ASN A 251 -2.45 10.82 -5.50
CA ASN A 251 -3.51 9.85 -5.81
C ASN A 251 -4.63 9.81 -4.75
N GLY A 252 -4.45 10.46 -3.60
CA GLY A 252 -5.53 10.69 -2.64
C GLY A 252 -6.68 11.54 -3.21
N ALA A 253 -6.40 12.38 -4.21
CA ALA A 253 -7.44 13.14 -4.91
C ALA A 253 -8.39 12.23 -5.71
N LEU A 254 -7.89 11.13 -6.31
CA LEU A 254 -8.72 10.11 -6.95
C LEU A 254 -9.67 9.46 -5.94
N SER A 255 -9.16 9.02 -4.80
CA SER A 255 -9.97 8.42 -3.74
C SER A 255 -11.04 9.37 -3.21
N ARG A 256 -10.67 10.63 -2.96
CA ARG A 256 -11.60 11.67 -2.50
C ARG A 256 -12.71 11.93 -3.53
N GLN A 257 -12.36 11.98 -4.81
CA GLN A 257 -13.33 12.20 -5.88
C GLN A 257 -14.26 11.00 -6.05
N LEU A 258 -13.75 9.77 -5.99
CA LEU A 258 -14.57 8.55 -6.00
C LEU A 258 -15.59 8.56 -4.85
N ALA A 259 -15.12 8.81 -3.62
CA ALA A 259 -16.01 8.89 -2.45
C ALA A 259 -17.06 10.00 -2.62
N SER A 260 -16.65 11.19 -3.06
CA SER A 260 -17.56 12.33 -3.31
C SER A 260 -18.59 12.03 -4.40
N THR A 261 -18.25 11.26 -5.42
CA THR A 261 -19.15 10.83 -6.49
C THR A 261 -20.17 9.81 -5.98
N LEU A 262 -19.78 8.94 -5.06
CA LEU A 262 -20.64 7.88 -4.52
C LEU A 262 -21.55 8.36 -3.38
N GLN A 263 -21.06 9.19 -2.48
CA GLN A 263 -21.76 9.60 -1.25
C GLN A 263 -23.16 10.16 -1.46
N PRO A 264 -23.47 11.03 -2.45
CA PRO A 264 -24.80 11.60 -2.60
C PRO A 264 -25.91 10.56 -2.79
N LYS A 265 -25.59 9.42 -3.42
CA LYS A 265 -26.57 8.36 -3.70
C LYS A 265 -26.40 7.15 -2.81
N TYR A 266 -25.18 6.81 -2.44
CA TYR A 266 -24.83 5.57 -1.75
C TYR A 266 -24.25 5.80 -0.35
N GLY A 267 -24.28 7.02 0.19
CA GLY A 267 -23.68 7.34 1.49
C GLY A 267 -24.18 6.47 2.65
N ALA A 268 -25.47 6.08 2.64
CA ALA A 268 -26.01 5.16 3.64
C ALA A 268 -25.47 3.70 3.51
N GLN A 269 -24.86 3.37 2.36
CA GLN A 269 -24.29 2.06 2.06
C GLN A 269 -22.74 2.09 2.17
N MET A 270 -22.18 3.20 2.62
CA MET A 270 -20.74 3.40 2.83
C MET A 270 -20.50 3.62 4.33
N ILE A 271 -20.01 2.60 5.02
CA ILE A 271 -19.85 2.61 6.48
C ILE A 271 -18.36 2.63 6.84
N GLY A 272 -17.92 3.74 7.42
CA GLY A 272 -16.61 3.88 8.05
C GLY A 272 -16.62 3.40 9.51
N ASP A 273 -15.44 3.39 10.15
CA ASP A 273 -15.22 2.87 11.51
C ASP A 273 -15.71 1.42 11.68
N ALA A 274 -15.75 0.64 10.62
CA ALA A 274 -16.27 -0.73 10.56
C ALA A 274 -15.13 -1.74 10.36
N THR A 275 -14.51 -2.17 11.45
CA THR A 275 -13.43 -3.17 11.39
C THR A 275 -13.99 -4.58 11.28
N ILE A 276 -13.71 -5.26 10.17
CA ILE A 276 -14.17 -6.63 9.92
C ILE A 276 -13.41 -7.59 10.84
N VAL A 277 -14.15 -8.49 11.49
CA VAL A 277 -13.59 -9.52 12.39
C VAL A 277 -13.78 -10.95 11.88
N SER A 278 -14.73 -11.16 10.94
CA SER A 278 -14.98 -12.47 10.34
C SER A 278 -15.70 -12.35 9.00
N VAL A 279 -15.31 -13.19 8.04
CA VAL A 279 -16.01 -13.42 6.78
C VAL A 279 -16.28 -14.92 6.68
N ASP A 280 -17.54 -15.33 6.74
CA ASP A 280 -17.99 -16.72 6.89
C ASP A 280 -18.83 -17.14 5.68
N PRO A 281 -18.23 -17.85 4.69
CA PRO A 281 -18.96 -18.36 3.54
C PRO A 281 -19.97 -19.43 3.96
N GLN A 282 -21.24 -19.20 3.56
CA GLN A 282 -22.32 -20.16 3.71
C GLN A 282 -22.72 -20.74 2.35
N LYS A 283 -23.60 -21.70 2.33
CA LYS A 283 -24.06 -22.37 1.09
C LYS A 283 -24.63 -21.40 0.06
N THR A 284 -25.39 -20.40 0.48
CA THR A 284 -26.15 -19.49 -0.40
C THR A 284 -25.79 -18.02 -0.24
N GLU A 285 -25.09 -17.65 0.83
CA GLU A 285 -24.67 -16.29 1.16
C GLU A 285 -23.31 -16.31 1.85
N VAL A 286 -22.71 -15.15 2.02
CA VAL A 286 -21.53 -14.95 2.88
C VAL A 286 -21.95 -14.04 4.02
N GLN A 287 -21.59 -14.37 5.26
CA GLN A 287 -21.88 -13.55 6.43
C GLN A 287 -20.62 -12.80 6.86
N ILE A 288 -20.74 -11.50 7.05
CA ILE A 288 -19.65 -10.60 7.42
C ILE A 288 -19.95 -10.01 8.78
N THR A 289 -19.08 -10.27 9.75
CA THR A 289 -19.17 -9.68 11.10
C THR A 289 -18.13 -8.59 11.24
N TYR A 290 -18.55 -7.42 11.74
CA TYR A 290 -17.68 -6.27 11.95
C TYR A 290 -17.95 -5.58 13.28
N MET A 291 -16.93 -4.90 13.79
CA MET A 291 -17.00 -4.05 14.98
C MET A 291 -17.19 -2.59 14.55
N GLN A 292 -18.20 -1.92 15.09
CA GLN A 292 -18.43 -0.48 14.89
C GLN A 292 -18.87 0.17 16.19
N GLY A 293 -18.19 1.21 16.64
CA GLY A 293 -18.52 1.90 17.90
C GLY A 293 -18.55 0.97 19.12
N GLY A 294 -17.67 -0.04 19.17
CA GLY A 294 -17.61 -1.04 20.24
C GLY A 294 -18.71 -2.12 20.17
N GLN A 295 -19.55 -2.13 19.15
CA GLN A 295 -20.62 -3.11 18.96
C GLN A 295 -20.37 -4.00 17.75
N LEU A 296 -20.57 -5.30 17.92
CA LEU A 296 -20.55 -6.26 16.83
C LEU A 296 -21.85 -6.21 16.03
N ARG A 297 -21.71 -6.30 14.72
CA ARG A 297 -22.83 -6.37 13.76
C ARG A 297 -22.52 -7.44 12.72
N THR A 298 -23.56 -8.12 12.22
CA THR A 298 -23.43 -9.09 11.13
C THR A 298 -24.38 -8.70 10.00
N VAL A 299 -23.83 -8.69 8.78
CA VAL A 299 -24.59 -8.56 7.53
C VAL A 299 -24.35 -9.78 6.66
N ALA A 300 -25.22 -10.02 5.70
CA ALA A 300 -25.06 -11.11 4.73
C ALA A 300 -25.07 -10.55 3.30
N ALA A 301 -24.33 -11.20 2.40
CA ALA A 301 -24.29 -10.84 0.99
C ALA A 301 -24.36 -12.07 0.09
N LYS A 302 -24.92 -11.90 -1.12
CA LYS A 302 -24.84 -12.94 -2.16
C LYS A 302 -23.40 -13.16 -2.60
N TYR A 303 -22.62 -12.07 -2.71
CA TYR A 303 -21.20 -12.07 -3.07
C TYR A 303 -20.41 -11.09 -2.22
N VAL A 304 -19.11 -11.32 -2.07
CA VAL A 304 -18.20 -10.44 -1.33
C VAL A 304 -17.01 -10.12 -2.21
N ILE A 305 -16.58 -8.85 -2.20
CA ILE A 305 -15.33 -8.40 -2.79
C ILE A 305 -14.40 -8.00 -1.65
N MET A 306 -13.31 -8.75 -1.48
CA MET A 306 -12.27 -8.47 -0.50
C MET A 306 -11.25 -7.51 -1.10
N ALA A 307 -11.34 -6.23 -0.77
CA ALA A 307 -10.40 -5.18 -1.15
C ALA A 307 -9.37 -4.91 -0.03
N THR A 308 -8.94 -5.98 0.64
CA THR A 308 -7.98 -5.99 1.75
C THR A 308 -6.75 -6.81 1.39
N PRO A 309 -5.56 -6.49 1.99
CA PRO A 309 -4.35 -7.29 1.79
C PRO A 309 -4.58 -8.79 2.01
N LYS A 310 -3.90 -9.63 1.22
CA LYS A 310 -4.09 -11.09 1.23
C LYS A 310 -3.91 -11.70 2.62
N PHE A 311 -2.93 -11.26 3.40
CA PHE A 311 -2.72 -11.79 4.76
C PHE A 311 -3.86 -11.44 5.73
N ILE A 312 -4.56 -10.32 5.52
CA ILE A 312 -5.77 -9.97 6.28
C ILE A 312 -6.93 -10.87 5.81
N THR A 313 -7.12 -10.94 4.49
CA THR A 313 -8.14 -11.79 3.87
C THR A 313 -8.06 -13.24 4.36
N ALA A 314 -6.85 -13.82 4.36
CA ALA A 314 -6.62 -15.19 4.82
C ALA A 314 -7.03 -15.41 6.29
N ARG A 315 -6.80 -14.42 7.16
CA ARG A 315 -7.21 -14.48 8.57
C ARG A 315 -8.71 -14.32 8.77
N LEU A 316 -9.36 -13.54 7.92
CA LEU A 316 -10.81 -13.30 7.99
C LEU A 316 -11.63 -14.47 7.44
N ILE A 317 -11.03 -15.32 6.57
CA ILE A 317 -11.69 -16.45 5.90
C ILE A 317 -10.97 -17.75 6.26
N PRO A 318 -11.16 -18.31 7.47
CA PRO A 318 -10.42 -19.50 7.92
C PRO A 318 -10.76 -20.78 7.14
N THR A 319 -11.79 -20.75 6.30
CA THR A 319 -12.26 -21.88 5.48
C THR A 319 -11.65 -21.93 4.07
N LEU A 320 -10.69 -21.04 3.75
CA LEU A 320 -9.95 -21.11 2.49
C LEU A 320 -9.24 -22.46 2.33
N PRO A 321 -9.12 -22.99 1.10
CA PRO A 321 -8.28 -24.16 0.84
C PRO A 321 -6.84 -23.93 1.32
N ASP A 322 -6.20 -24.93 1.91
CA ASP A 322 -4.86 -24.82 2.50
C ASP A 322 -3.85 -24.19 1.52
N VAL A 323 -3.82 -24.65 0.28
CA VAL A 323 -2.89 -24.13 -0.76
C VAL A 323 -3.12 -22.63 -1.02
N GLN A 324 -4.36 -22.17 -1.06
CA GLN A 324 -4.69 -20.77 -1.27
C GLN A 324 -4.38 -19.94 -0.02
N HIS A 325 -4.70 -20.47 1.17
CA HIS A 325 -4.38 -19.83 2.44
C HIS A 325 -2.85 -19.66 2.59
N GLU A 326 -2.05 -20.69 2.32
CA GLU A 326 -0.59 -20.64 2.34
C GLU A 326 -0.05 -19.61 1.34
N ALA A 327 -0.58 -19.58 0.11
CA ALA A 327 -0.20 -18.59 -0.88
C ALA A 327 -0.49 -17.16 -0.40
N MET A 328 -1.68 -16.90 0.17
CA MET A 328 -2.02 -15.58 0.74
C MET A 328 -1.13 -15.21 1.93
N MET A 329 -0.78 -16.17 2.78
CA MET A 329 0.07 -15.93 3.96
C MET A 329 1.56 -15.80 3.62
N SER A 330 1.98 -16.22 2.42
CA SER A 330 3.37 -16.08 1.96
C SER A 330 3.74 -14.66 1.53
N PHE A 331 2.77 -13.79 1.30
CA PHE A 331 3.05 -12.38 1.03
C PHE A 331 3.74 -11.71 2.22
N ARG A 332 4.86 -11.05 1.93
CA ARG A 332 5.54 -10.16 2.89
C ARG A 332 5.13 -8.72 2.59
N TYR A 333 5.07 -7.89 3.62
CA TYR A 333 4.66 -6.48 3.48
C TYR A 333 5.65 -5.57 4.18
N CYS A 334 6.04 -4.50 3.51
CA CYS A 334 6.90 -3.48 4.07
C CYS A 334 6.15 -2.62 5.10
N PRO A 335 6.71 -2.35 6.28
CA PRO A 335 6.26 -1.24 7.10
C PRO A 335 6.78 0.07 6.50
N TYR A 336 5.91 1.08 6.42
CA TYR A 336 6.21 2.31 5.71
C TYR A 336 5.65 3.52 6.44
N THR A 337 6.43 4.58 6.51
CA THR A 337 5.94 5.88 6.97
C THR A 337 6.06 6.93 5.88
N VAL A 338 5.06 7.79 5.81
CA VAL A 338 5.08 9.01 5.01
C VAL A 338 5.06 10.17 5.97
N ILE A 339 6.06 11.05 5.86
CA ILE A 339 6.26 12.16 6.79
C ILE A 339 6.11 13.46 6.00
N ASN A 340 5.04 14.19 6.25
CA ASN A 340 4.83 15.51 5.66
C ASN A 340 5.36 16.58 6.63
N MET A 341 6.40 17.27 6.22
CA MET A 341 6.97 18.40 6.95
C MET A 341 6.53 19.70 6.31
N ILE A 342 5.84 20.53 7.08
CA ILE A 342 5.28 21.80 6.63
C ILE A 342 6.20 22.94 7.09
N PHE A 343 6.69 23.72 6.14
CA PHE A 343 7.54 24.88 6.39
C PHE A 343 6.79 26.18 6.06
N ASP A 344 7.02 27.24 6.83
CA ASP A 344 6.35 28.53 6.70
C ASP A 344 6.81 29.37 5.49
N LYS A 345 7.82 28.89 4.78
CA LYS A 345 8.40 29.53 3.59
C LYS A 345 8.93 28.49 2.62
N PRO A 346 9.07 28.83 1.33
CA PRO A 346 9.72 27.95 0.37
C PRO A 346 11.17 27.68 0.75
N ILE A 347 11.52 26.39 0.92
CA ILE A 347 12.88 25.95 1.23
C ILE A 347 13.47 25.08 0.12
N TYR A 348 12.67 24.25 -0.55
CA TYR A 348 13.16 23.37 -1.61
C TYR A 348 12.16 23.28 -2.78
N ASN A 349 12.62 23.67 -3.98
CA ASN A 349 11.83 23.66 -5.23
C ASN A 349 12.72 23.33 -6.44
N ARG A 350 13.65 22.35 -6.31
CA ARG A 350 14.60 21.99 -7.39
C ARG A 350 14.05 20.90 -8.30
N ALA A 351 13.23 20.00 -7.74
CA ALA A 351 12.61 18.88 -8.44
C ALA A 351 11.33 18.47 -7.72
N TYR A 352 10.46 17.75 -8.42
CA TYR A 352 9.28 17.11 -7.81
C TYR A 352 9.72 16.08 -6.80
N ASP A 353 10.52 15.14 -7.24
CA ASP A 353 11.06 14.04 -6.46
C ASP A 353 12.59 14.10 -6.40
N THR A 354 13.18 13.75 -5.26
CA THR A 354 14.63 13.79 -5.03
C THR A 354 15.09 12.59 -4.24
N TRP A 355 15.85 11.73 -4.89
CA TRP A 355 16.40 10.49 -4.32
C TRP A 355 17.55 10.75 -3.37
N CYS A 356 17.56 10.06 -2.22
CA CYS A 356 18.50 10.27 -1.13
C CYS A 356 19.03 8.94 -0.55
N PRO A 357 19.77 8.13 -1.33
CA PRO A 357 20.22 6.82 -0.88
C PRO A 357 21.03 6.85 0.40
N GLY A 358 20.73 5.94 1.34
CA GLY A 358 21.48 5.76 2.58
C GLY A 358 21.05 6.65 3.76
N ASN A 359 19.89 7.30 3.67
CA ASN A 359 19.32 8.12 4.74
C ASN A 359 18.11 7.45 5.39
N THR A 360 17.50 8.10 6.37
CA THR A 360 16.28 7.63 7.07
C THR A 360 15.09 7.55 6.13
N PHE A 361 15.06 8.40 5.11
CA PHE A 361 14.12 8.36 4.00
C PHE A 361 14.86 8.02 2.70
N THR A 362 14.16 7.44 1.75
CA THR A 362 14.71 7.07 0.44
C THR A 362 14.68 8.23 -0.54
N ASP A 363 13.65 9.05 -0.45
CA ASP A 363 13.34 10.16 -1.33
C ASP A 363 12.35 11.11 -0.65
N PHE A 364 12.18 12.29 -1.24
CA PHE A 364 11.13 13.22 -0.85
C PHE A 364 10.59 13.99 -2.04
N ILE A 365 9.30 14.34 -1.99
CA ILE A 365 8.62 15.11 -3.02
C ILE A 365 8.19 16.51 -2.52
N VAL A 366 8.05 17.43 -3.47
CA VAL A 366 7.46 18.76 -3.25
C VAL A 366 5.97 18.70 -3.55
N ALA A 367 5.13 18.80 -2.53
CA ALA A 367 3.70 18.49 -2.62
C ALA A 367 2.94 19.38 -3.62
N ASP A 368 3.34 20.64 -3.79
CA ASP A 368 2.69 21.60 -4.67
C ASP A 368 3.41 21.82 -6.02
N TRP A 369 4.36 20.96 -6.38
CA TRP A 369 5.19 21.10 -7.58
C TRP A 369 4.40 21.41 -8.85
N VAL A 370 3.34 20.65 -9.12
CA VAL A 370 2.53 20.83 -10.33
C VAL A 370 1.66 22.09 -10.26
N LEU A 371 1.31 22.54 -9.06
CA LEU A 371 0.56 23.79 -8.84
C LEU A 371 1.42 25.01 -9.09
N GLN A 372 2.72 24.96 -8.77
CA GLN A 372 3.65 26.09 -8.99
C GLN A 372 3.75 26.50 -10.47
N LYS A 373 3.38 25.59 -11.38
CA LYS A 373 3.35 25.83 -12.84
C LYS A 373 2.00 26.35 -13.33
N GLN A 374 0.99 26.46 -12.45
CA GLN A 374 -0.34 26.92 -12.83
C GLN A 374 -0.44 28.47 -12.75
N PRO A 375 -1.11 29.11 -13.72
CA PRO A 375 -1.30 30.56 -13.70
C PRO A 375 -1.99 31.05 -12.41
N GLY A 376 -1.42 32.03 -11.75
CA GLY A 376 -2.00 32.63 -10.55
C GLY A 376 -1.76 31.87 -9.24
N TYR A 377 -1.08 30.75 -9.26
CA TYR A 377 -0.69 30.04 -8.02
C TYR A 377 0.37 30.86 -7.26
N VAL A 378 0.18 30.97 -5.97
CA VAL A 378 1.14 31.62 -5.06
C VAL A 378 1.47 30.61 -3.95
N GLN A 379 2.71 30.16 -3.91
CA GLN A 379 3.20 29.29 -2.86
C GLN A 379 3.25 30.05 -1.52
N LYS A 380 2.51 29.58 -0.52
CA LYS A 380 2.48 30.13 0.84
C LYS A 380 3.39 29.34 1.77
N ASN A 381 3.29 28.04 1.71
CA ASN A 381 4.04 27.09 2.53
C ASN A 381 4.84 26.17 1.60
N ASN A 382 5.89 25.53 2.10
CA ASN A 382 6.53 24.43 1.41
C ASN A 382 6.25 23.13 2.17
N ILE A 383 5.53 22.22 1.57
CA ILE A 383 5.26 20.91 2.15
C ILE A 383 6.14 19.88 1.45
N LEU A 384 7.04 19.27 2.20
CA LEU A 384 7.89 18.18 1.73
C LEU A 384 7.38 16.87 2.28
N THR A 385 7.11 15.93 1.40
CA THR A 385 6.63 14.59 1.72
C THR A 385 7.78 13.61 1.64
N PHE A 386 8.24 13.12 2.79
CA PHE A 386 9.36 12.18 2.89
C PHE A 386 8.85 10.74 2.93
N TYR A 387 9.42 9.90 2.11
CA TYR A 387 9.14 8.47 2.05
C TYR A 387 10.17 7.70 2.88
N SER A 388 9.70 7.12 3.99
CA SER A 388 10.56 6.46 4.98
C SER A 388 10.14 5.00 5.22
N PRO A 389 10.51 4.08 4.33
CA PRO A 389 10.31 2.65 4.54
C PRO A 389 11.17 2.14 5.69
N ILE A 390 10.64 1.18 6.45
CA ILE A 390 11.29 0.63 7.64
C ILE A 390 11.50 -0.86 7.44
N SER A 391 12.62 -1.40 7.94
CA SER A 391 12.83 -2.84 7.95
C SER A 391 11.68 -3.57 8.66
N GLU A 392 11.21 -4.69 8.11
CA GLU A 392 10.19 -5.55 8.74
C GLU A 392 10.56 -5.94 10.18
N LEU A 393 11.86 -6.04 10.49
CA LEU A 393 12.37 -6.34 11.84
C LEU A 393 12.11 -5.21 12.86
N HIS A 394 11.77 -4.02 12.38
CA HIS A 394 11.58 -2.81 13.21
C HIS A 394 10.17 -2.23 13.08
N ARG A 395 9.21 -3.02 12.57
CA ARG A 395 7.79 -2.61 12.45
C ARG A 395 7.19 -2.19 13.78
N ASP A 396 7.66 -2.77 14.89
CA ASP A 396 7.25 -2.44 16.25
C ASP A 396 7.44 -0.97 16.60
N ARG A 397 8.41 -0.27 15.99
CA ARG A 397 8.63 1.17 16.19
C ARG A 397 7.42 2.02 15.81
N LEU A 398 6.59 1.55 14.87
CA LEU A 398 5.38 2.24 14.44
C LEU A 398 4.24 2.17 15.47
N LEU A 399 4.32 1.29 16.46
CA LEU A 399 3.29 1.11 17.48
C LEU A 399 3.38 2.17 18.60
N THR A 400 4.47 2.94 18.68
CA THR A 400 4.70 3.91 19.75
C THR A 400 4.90 5.32 19.21
N VAL A 401 4.37 6.32 19.91
CA VAL A 401 4.59 7.74 19.58
C VAL A 401 6.08 8.07 19.55
N ASP A 402 6.84 7.63 20.54
CA ASP A 402 8.27 7.84 20.68
C ASP A 402 9.08 7.20 19.52
N GLY A 403 8.69 6.02 19.05
CA GLY A 403 9.30 5.40 17.87
C GLY A 403 9.07 6.22 16.60
N CYS A 404 7.85 6.71 16.40
CA CYS A 404 7.48 7.56 15.28
C CYS A 404 8.18 8.91 15.32
N GLN A 405 8.23 9.54 16.50
CA GLN A 405 8.92 10.82 16.67
C GLN A 405 10.40 10.71 16.31
N ARG A 406 11.11 9.68 16.79
CA ARG A 406 12.51 9.45 16.42
C ARG A 406 12.73 9.27 14.92
N ILE A 407 11.79 8.64 14.22
CA ILE A 407 11.88 8.50 12.76
C ILE A 407 11.75 9.88 12.10
N ALA A 408 10.79 10.70 12.51
CA ALA A 408 10.60 12.04 11.96
C ALA A 408 11.80 12.97 12.26
N GLU A 409 12.34 12.97 13.48
CA GLU A 409 13.53 13.73 13.87
C GLU A 409 14.77 13.31 13.07
N ASN A 410 14.96 12.01 12.82
CA ASN A 410 16.06 11.52 12.02
C ASN A 410 15.89 11.94 10.55
N ALA A 411 14.68 11.89 10.00
CA ALA A 411 14.42 12.35 8.65
C ALA A 411 14.74 13.85 8.48
N LEU A 412 14.31 14.69 9.42
CA LEU A 412 14.65 16.12 9.41
C LEU A 412 16.17 16.33 9.48
N ARG A 413 16.86 15.67 10.40
CA ARG A 413 18.31 15.76 10.54
C ARG A 413 19.06 15.33 9.28
N ASP A 414 18.62 14.27 8.63
CA ASP A 414 19.23 13.80 7.39
C ASP A 414 18.96 14.78 6.25
N PHE A 415 17.74 15.34 6.14
CA PHE A 415 17.43 16.40 5.18
C PHE A 415 18.32 17.63 5.37
N GLN A 416 18.47 18.12 6.58
CA GLN A 416 19.33 19.27 6.90
C GLN A 416 20.81 19.02 6.56
N LYS A 417 21.30 17.79 6.68
CA LYS A 417 22.67 17.41 6.26
C LYS A 417 22.82 17.35 4.75
N LEU A 418 21.80 16.86 4.04
CA LEU A 418 21.80 16.73 2.58
C LEU A 418 21.65 18.09 1.88
N THR A 419 21.04 19.05 2.54
CA THR A 419 20.74 20.40 2.05
C THR A 419 21.32 21.45 2.99
N PRO A 420 22.66 21.65 3.03
CA PRO A 420 23.29 22.56 3.99
C PRO A 420 22.77 23.99 3.97
N GLU A 421 22.27 24.44 2.81
CA GLU A 421 21.59 25.73 2.64
C GLU A 421 20.29 25.86 3.46
N PHE A 422 19.71 24.72 3.87
CA PHE A 422 18.50 24.64 4.70
C PHE A 422 18.77 23.99 6.07
N SER A 423 20.01 23.97 6.52
CA SER A 423 20.41 23.33 7.79
C SER A 423 19.73 23.90 9.04
N ALA A 424 19.21 25.13 8.95
CA ALA A 424 18.43 25.78 10.00
C ALA A 424 16.91 25.80 9.71
N ALA A 425 16.44 25.07 8.70
CA ALA A 425 15.02 24.99 8.42
C ALA A 425 14.33 24.06 9.42
N GLU A 426 13.34 24.59 10.13
CA GLU A 426 12.51 23.84 11.07
C GLU A 426 11.07 23.83 10.53
N PRO A 427 10.41 22.66 10.49
CA PRO A 427 9.02 22.57 10.14
C PRO A 427 8.15 23.19 11.24
N ILE A 428 7.08 23.87 10.84
CA ILE A 428 6.06 24.41 11.78
C ILE A 428 5.09 23.33 12.22
N GLU A 429 4.85 22.34 11.37
CA GLU A 429 4.07 21.14 11.68
C GLU A 429 4.68 19.90 11.00
N VAL A 430 4.47 18.73 11.60
CA VAL A 430 4.85 17.42 11.05
C VAL A 430 3.63 16.51 11.13
N HIS A 431 3.20 15.98 9.99
CA HIS A 431 2.16 14.95 9.91
C HIS A 431 2.79 13.64 9.48
N MET A 432 2.55 12.57 10.21
CA MET A 432 3.16 11.27 9.95
C MET A 432 2.13 10.16 9.85
N TYR A 433 2.13 9.49 8.71
CA TYR A 433 1.28 8.35 8.42
C TYR A 433 2.08 7.07 8.61
N ARG A 434 1.70 6.29 9.64
CA ARG A 434 2.35 5.04 10.02
C ARG A 434 1.56 3.85 9.52
N ARG A 435 2.04 3.19 8.49
CA ARG A 435 1.41 1.99 7.95
C ARG A 435 2.27 0.76 8.15
N GLY A 436 1.70 -0.24 8.84
CA GLY A 436 2.44 -1.47 9.14
C GLY A 436 2.61 -2.40 7.93
N HIS A 437 1.69 -2.32 6.95
CA HIS A 437 1.62 -3.30 5.87
C HIS A 437 1.04 -2.68 4.56
N PRO A 438 1.51 -1.51 4.09
CA PRO A 438 0.87 -0.82 2.95
C PRO A 438 1.18 -1.43 1.59
N MET A 439 2.37 -2.04 1.43
CA MET A 439 2.83 -2.58 0.16
C MET A 439 3.36 -3.99 0.34
N PHE A 440 3.00 -4.91 -0.56
CA PHE A 440 3.64 -6.22 -0.60
C PHE A 440 5.01 -6.15 -1.28
N LEU A 441 5.95 -6.94 -0.81
CA LEU A 441 7.27 -7.08 -1.43
C LEU A 441 7.14 -7.94 -2.69
N PRO A 442 7.62 -7.48 -3.85
CA PRO A 442 7.62 -8.27 -5.08
C PRO A 442 8.73 -9.33 -5.05
N THR A 443 8.62 -10.29 -4.15
CA THR A 443 9.63 -11.34 -3.97
C THR A 443 9.71 -12.28 -5.17
N PRO A 444 10.87 -12.93 -5.40
CA PRO A 444 11.00 -13.89 -6.50
C PRO A 444 9.89 -14.94 -6.53
N GLY A 445 9.22 -15.06 -7.67
CA GLY A 445 8.09 -15.95 -7.88
C GLY A 445 6.71 -15.41 -7.47
N ILE A 446 6.64 -14.21 -6.91
CA ILE A 446 5.36 -13.63 -6.45
C ILE A 446 4.37 -13.48 -7.61
N PHE A 447 4.83 -12.94 -8.73
CA PHE A 447 3.98 -12.62 -9.87
C PHE A 447 3.54 -13.88 -10.63
N THR A 448 4.48 -14.77 -10.95
CA THR A 448 4.20 -15.93 -11.80
C THR A 448 3.68 -17.16 -11.07
N LYS A 449 3.86 -17.25 -9.74
CA LYS A 449 3.48 -18.43 -8.95
C LYS A 449 2.50 -18.15 -7.83
N VAL A 450 2.74 -17.11 -7.02
CA VAL A 450 1.94 -16.86 -5.80
C VAL A 450 0.62 -16.17 -6.11
N ILE A 451 0.66 -15.05 -6.84
CA ILE A 451 -0.55 -14.28 -7.18
C ILE A 451 -1.59 -15.13 -7.90
N PRO A 452 -1.27 -15.97 -8.92
CA PRO A 452 -2.26 -16.78 -9.60
C PRO A 452 -3.01 -17.77 -8.68
N VAL A 453 -2.38 -18.25 -7.62
CA VAL A 453 -3.01 -19.15 -6.64
C VAL A 453 -3.80 -18.34 -5.61
N ALA A 454 -3.19 -17.29 -5.05
CA ALA A 454 -3.80 -16.47 -4.01
C ALA A 454 -5.06 -15.72 -4.48
N ASN A 455 -5.12 -15.37 -5.78
CA ASN A 455 -6.21 -14.57 -6.34
C ASN A 455 -7.37 -15.38 -6.95
N GLN A 456 -7.36 -16.71 -6.85
CA GLN A 456 -8.48 -17.51 -7.33
C GLN A 456 -9.74 -17.18 -6.53
N PRO A 457 -10.88 -16.85 -7.17
CA PRO A 457 -12.14 -16.63 -6.45
C PRO A 457 -12.51 -17.85 -5.60
N PHE A 458 -13.00 -17.61 -4.39
CA PHE A 458 -13.38 -18.67 -3.46
C PHE A 458 -14.89 -18.65 -3.21
N GLY A 459 -15.61 -19.61 -3.76
CA GLY A 459 -17.05 -19.70 -3.64
C GLY A 459 -17.78 -18.47 -4.17
N ARG A 460 -18.20 -17.58 -3.27
CA ARG A 460 -18.90 -16.32 -3.55
C ARG A 460 -18.03 -15.09 -3.25
N ILE A 461 -16.72 -15.28 -3.16
CA ILE A 461 -15.76 -14.25 -2.76
C ILE A 461 -14.77 -14.00 -3.90
N ALA A 462 -14.63 -12.74 -4.31
CA ALA A 462 -13.59 -12.25 -5.19
C ALA A 462 -12.59 -11.37 -4.42
N PHE A 463 -11.41 -11.14 -4.99
CA PHE A 463 -10.33 -10.39 -4.36
C PHE A 463 -9.94 -9.20 -5.24
N ALA A 464 -9.80 -8.01 -4.66
CA ALA A 464 -9.65 -6.75 -5.36
C ALA A 464 -8.53 -5.83 -4.85
N ASN A 465 -7.66 -6.30 -3.97
CA ASN A 465 -6.51 -5.49 -3.53
C ASN A 465 -5.36 -5.55 -4.54
N THR A 466 -4.40 -4.61 -4.48
CA THR A 466 -3.24 -4.52 -5.40
C THR A 466 -2.42 -5.81 -5.49
N ASP A 467 -2.40 -6.63 -4.43
CA ASP A 467 -1.80 -7.96 -4.39
C ASP A 467 -2.61 -9.05 -5.15
N SER A 468 -3.59 -8.64 -5.95
CA SER A 468 -4.40 -9.52 -6.81
C SER A 468 -4.00 -9.45 -8.28
N VAL A 469 -3.29 -8.40 -8.68
CA VAL A 469 -2.85 -8.14 -10.06
C VAL A 469 -1.42 -7.63 -10.03
N GLY A 470 -0.76 -7.54 -11.14
CA GLY A 470 0.52 -6.87 -11.27
C GLY A 470 1.65 -7.33 -10.33
N PRO A 471 2.87 -6.98 -10.65
CA PRO A 471 4.04 -7.36 -9.84
C PRO A 471 4.33 -6.40 -8.68
N VAL A 472 3.67 -5.24 -8.59
CA VAL A 472 3.88 -4.21 -7.57
C VAL A 472 2.57 -3.66 -7.01
N SER A 473 2.65 -2.95 -5.88
CA SER A 473 1.51 -2.25 -5.27
C SER A 473 1.42 -0.83 -5.80
N ASP A 474 0.58 -0.57 -6.80
CA ASP A 474 0.30 0.76 -7.32
C ASP A 474 -1.21 1.05 -7.40
N VAL A 475 -1.57 2.28 -7.74
CA VAL A 475 -2.97 2.73 -7.80
C VAL A 475 -3.68 2.16 -9.02
N SER A 476 -2.98 2.01 -10.14
CA SER A 476 -3.51 1.39 -11.35
C SER A 476 -3.88 -0.07 -11.12
N GLY A 477 -3.01 -0.84 -10.49
CA GLY A 477 -3.30 -2.21 -10.09
C GLY A 477 -4.46 -2.32 -9.10
N ALA A 478 -4.67 -1.30 -8.25
CA ALA A 478 -5.84 -1.25 -7.37
C ALA A 478 -7.15 -1.11 -8.15
N VAL A 479 -7.18 -0.27 -9.20
CA VAL A 479 -8.34 -0.08 -10.08
C VAL A 479 -8.60 -1.32 -10.93
N GLU A 480 -7.54 -1.90 -11.50
CA GLU A 480 -7.61 -3.13 -12.31
C GLU A 480 -8.12 -4.32 -11.50
N ALA A 481 -7.61 -4.52 -10.29
CA ALA A 481 -8.08 -5.58 -9.40
C ALA A 481 -9.56 -5.44 -9.06
N ALA A 482 -10.02 -4.20 -8.83
CA ALA A 482 -11.43 -3.90 -8.59
C ALA A 482 -12.30 -4.23 -9.81
N HIS A 483 -11.85 -3.85 -11.00
CA HIS A 483 -12.55 -4.13 -12.26
C HIS A 483 -12.71 -5.65 -12.48
N HIS A 484 -11.62 -6.41 -12.34
CA HIS A 484 -11.65 -7.88 -12.48
C HIS A 484 -12.59 -8.55 -11.46
N ALA A 485 -12.55 -8.09 -10.18
CA ALA A 485 -13.40 -8.65 -9.16
C ALA A 485 -14.89 -8.35 -9.39
N VAL A 486 -15.21 -7.14 -9.87
CA VAL A 486 -16.58 -6.75 -10.23
C VAL A 486 -17.07 -7.52 -11.43
N GLU A 487 -16.30 -7.61 -12.52
CA GLU A 487 -16.65 -8.40 -13.70
C GLU A 487 -16.94 -9.86 -13.34
N TRP A 488 -16.08 -10.47 -12.53
CA TRP A 488 -16.32 -11.84 -12.06
C TRP A 488 -17.61 -11.94 -11.27
N THR A 489 -17.84 -11.01 -10.33
CA THR A 489 -19.04 -10.98 -9.48
C THR A 489 -20.31 -10.83 -10.32
N GLU A 490 -20.34 -9.93 -11.31
CA GLU A 490 -21.49 -9.73 -12.19
C GLU A 490 -21.76 -10.94 -13.09
N LYS A 491 -20.72 -11.59 -13.61
CA LYS A 491 -20.85 -12.86 -14.35
C LYS A 491 -21.51 -13.95 -13.47
N GLN A 492 -21.12 -14.05 -12.19
CA GLN A 492 -21.74 -15.01 -11.26
C GLN A 492 -23.21 -14.65 -10.97
N MET A 493 -23.51 -13.37 -10.80
CA MET A 493 -24.89 -12.90 -10.55
C MET A 493 -25.81 -13.14 -11.75
N ALA A 494 -25.29 -13.05 -12.96
CA ALA A 494 -26.04 -13.27 -14.20
C ALA A 494 -26.22 -14.76 -14.54
N ALA A 495 -25.39 -15.64 -13.98
CA ALA A 495 -25.49 -17.06 -14.23
C ALA A 495 -26.81 -17.62 -13.67
N PRO A 496 -27.56 -18.45 -14.43
CA PRO A 496 -28.76 -19.11 -13.92
C PRO A 496 -28.40 -19.90 -12.66
N SER A 497 -29.21 -19.77 -11.60
CA SER A 497 -29.03 -20.58 -10.39
C SER A 497 -29.13 -22.06 -10.78
N VAL A 498 -28.00 -22.75 -10.88
CA VAL A 498 -28.01 -24.21 -11.05
C VAL A 498 -28.59 -24.78 -9.77
N ALA A 499 -29.83 -25.27 -9.84
CA ALA A 499 -30.42 -26.02 -8.74
C ALA A 499 -29.46 -27.15 -8.41
N PRO A 500 -29.16 -27.42 -7.14
CA PRO A 500 -28.28 -28.52 -6.76
C PRO A 500 -28.84 -29.80 -7.38
N ALA A 501 -28.04 -30.49 -8.22
CA ALA A 501 -28.39 -31.80 -8.73
C ALA A 501 -28.67 -32.67 -7.51
N HIS A 502 -29.90 -33.13 -7.37
CA HIS A 502 -30.26 -34.11 -6.35
C HIS A 502 -29.33 -35.31 -6.58
N PRO A 503 -28.60 -35.77 -5.56
CA PRO A 503 -27.86 -37.01 -5.70
C PRO A 503 -28.89 -38.09 -6.07
N HIS A 504 -28.71 -38.69 -7.25
CA HIS A 504 -29.52 -39.83 -7.65
C HIS A 504 -29.44 -40.88 -6.54
N ALA A 505 -30.60 -41.22 -5.95
CA ALA A 505 -30.75 -42.29 -5.00
C ALA A 505 -30.21 -43.58 -5.66
N HIS A 506 -29.18 -44.14 -5.10
CA HIS A 506 -28.71 -45.46 -5.51
C HIS A 506 -29.86 -46.46 -5.34
N PRO A 507 -30.21 -47.24 -6.37
CA PRO A 507 -31.19 -48.30 -6.21
C PRO A 507 -30.68 -49.32 -5.19
N ALA A 508 -31.53 -49.68 -4.24
CA ALA A 508 -31.23 -50.66 -3.20
C ALA A 508 -30.78 -52.00 -3.83
N PRO A 509 -29.82 -52.70 -3.26
CA PRO A 509 -29.38 -53.99 -3.77
C PRO A 509 -30.54 -55.01 -3.69
N LYS A 510 -30.83 -55.67 -4.81
CA LYS A 510 -31.79 -56.81 -4.87
C LYS A 510 -31.22 -57.97 -4.02
N THR A 511 -31.91 -58.31 -2.94
CA THR A 511 -31.66 -59.55 -2.20
C THR A 511 -31.99 -60.75 -3.09
N SER A 512 -30.98 -61.52 -3.48
CA SER A 512 -31.16 -62.81 -4.13
C SER A 512 -31.59 -63.84 -3.06
N ALA A 513 -32.79 -64.38 -3.20
CA ALA A 513 -33.25 -65.51 -2.43
C ALA A 513 -32.42 -66.76 -2.86
N ALA A 514 -31.72 -67.34 -1.90
CA ALA A 514 -31.09 -68.62 -2.08
C ALA A 514 -32.21 -69.71 -2.12
N ALA A 515 -32.25 -70.44 -3.23
CA ALA A 515 -33.02 -71.66 -3.31
C ALA A 515 -32.20 -72.82 -2.73
N THR A 516 -32.75 -73.45 -1.74
CA THR A 516 -32.34 -74.77 -1.25
C THR A 516 -32.55 -75.87 -2.32
N ASN A 517 -31.49 -76.64 -2.60
CA ASN A 517 -31.50 -78.10 -2.65
C ASN A 517 -30.08 -78.63 -2.51
#